data_9907abbfd5d273aa432da5ff869c6577
#
_entry.id   9907abbfd5d273aa432da5ff869c6577
#
_cell.length_a   1.000
_cell.length_b   1.000
_cell.length_c   1.000
_cell.angle_alpha   90.00
_cell.angle_beta   90.00
_cell.angle_gamma   90.00
#
_symmetry.space_group_name_H-M   'P 1'
#
loop_
_entity.id
_entity.type
_entity.pdbx_description
1 polymer ?
#
loop_
_entity_poly.entity_id
_entity_poly.type
_entity_poly.pdbx_seq_one_letter_code
_entity_poly.pdbx_strand_id
1 'polypeptide(L)'
;MRYLLIDLSYYVFYRYFAIVNYIKLSTKTTPNLENVLENKEFMTKFDEMFEKSLLKIVKQNYGIKNLALSSDLQIIFAKDCSRANIWRQDHFQGYKACRDHVKKKDHFDGLIFEHVYSRVLPQLMKKYYSIHEFYVDRAEADDCIAVLIDCI
;
A
#
# COMPACT_ATOMS: atom_id res chain seq x y z
N MET A 1 -1.48 -10.53 -22.03
CA MET A 1 -1.12 -10.42 -20.59
C MET A 1 -1.88 -9.24 -20.01
N ARG A 2 -2.40 -9.35 -18.79
CA ARG A 2 -3.14 -8.27 -18.12
C ARG A 2 -2.28 -7.72 -16.98
N TYR A 3 -2.51 -6.46 -16.61
CA TYR A 3 -1.76 -5.79 -15.55
C TYR A 3 -2.71 -5.18 -14.53
N LEU A 4 -2.34 -5.24 -13.26
CA LEU A 4 -2.96 -4.52 -12.15
C LEU A 4 -1.89 -3.62 -11.53
N LEU A 5 -1.99 -2.32 -11.78
CA LEU A 5 -1.08 -1.32 -11.22
C LEU A 5 -1.70 -0.76 -9.94
N ILE A 6 -0.95 -0.76 -8.86
CA ILE A 6 -1.42 -0.35 -7.53
C ILE A 6 -0.45 0.69 -6.96
N ASP A 7 -0.97 1.87 -6.62
CA ASP A 7 -0.27 2.80 -5.72
C ASP A 7 -0.17 2.14 -4.33
N LEU A 8 1.06 1.77 -3.96
CA LEU A 8 1.31 1.04 -2.71
C LEU A 8 0.96 1.89 -1.49
N SER A 9 1.30 3.18 -1.50
CA SER A 9 1.02 4.07 -0.38
C SER A 9 -0.48 4.23 -0.17
N TYR A 10 -1.24 4.44 -1.24
CA TYR A 10 -2.69 4.51 -1.19
C TYR A 10 -3.29 3.19 -0.68
N TYR A 11 -2.79 2.04 -1.16
CA TYR A 11 -3.27 0.74 -0.73
C TYR A 11 -3.02 0.49 0.77
N VAL A 12 -1.84 0.88 1.28
CA VAL A 12 -1.51 0.81 2.71
C VAL A 12 -2.47 1.68 3.53
N PHE A 13 -2.66 2.94 3.15
CA PHE A 13 -3.60 3.84 3.82
C PHE A 13 -5.01 3.27 3.87
N TYR A 14 -5.51 2.81 2.74
CA TYR A 14 -6.85 2.26 2.65
C TYR A 14 -7.02 1.04 3.57
N ARG A 15 -6.03 0.15 3.63
CA ARG A 15 -6.07 -1.02 4.52
C ARG A 15 -5.97 -0.63 5.98
N TYR A 16 -5.09 0.31 6.31
CA TYR A 16 -4.93 0.82 7.67
C TYR A 16 -6.27 1.33 8.24
N PHE A 17 -6.88 2.26 7.57
CA PHE A 17 -8.13 2.84 8.04
C PHE A 17 -9.31 1.86 8.00
N ALA A 18 -9.32 0.93 7.07
CA ALA A 18 -10.32 -0.15 7.06
C ALA A 18 -10.22 -1.02 8.32
N ILE A 19 -9.00 -1.32 8.80
CA ILE A 19 -8.80 -2.08 10.03
C ILE A 19 -9.15 -1.24 11.27
N VAL A 20 -8.76 0.03 11.31
CA VAL A 20 -9.16 0.94 12.39
C VAL A 20 -10.68 0.97 12.53
N ASN A 21 -11.39 1.14 11.42
CA ASN A 21 -12.86 1.14 11.42
C ASN A 21 -13.45 -0.21 11.83
N TYR A 22 -12.86 -1.31 11.37
CA TYR A 22 -13.29 -2.65 11.78
C TYR A 22 -13.17 -2.84 13.29
N ILE A 23 -12.01 -2.50 13.88
CA ILE A 23 -11.81 -2.61 15.33
C ILE A 23 -12.78 -1.70 16.08
N LYS A 24 -12.94 -0.46 15.65
CA LYS A 24 -13.91 0.47 16.22
C LYS A 24 -15.34 -0.08 16.29
N LEU A 25 -15.78 -0.71 15.20
CA LEU A 25 -17.13 -1.28 15.12
C LEU A 25 -17.27 -2.53 15.99
N SER A 26 -16.22 -3.36 16.09
CA SER A 26 -16.24 -4.61 16.84
C SER A 26 -16.14 -4.39 18.35
N THR A 27 -15.25 -3.47 18.79
CA THR A 27 -14.97 -3.22 20.21
C THR A 27 -15.72 -2.03 20.78
N LYS A 28 -16.35 -1.19 19.94
CA LYS A 28 -16.97 0.10 20.29
C LYS A 28 -15.95 1.10 20.87
N THR A 29 -14.67 0.84 20.72
CA THR A 29 -13.56 1.70 21.20
C THR A 29 -12.62 2.02 20.05
N THR A 30 -11.98 3.19 20.11
CA THR A 30 -10.91 3.51 19.15
C THR A 30 -9.63 2.80 19.62
N PRO A 31 -8.96 2.01 18.74
CA PRO A 31 -7.72 1.37 19.12
C PRO A 31 -6.64 2.43 19.45
N ASN A 32 -5.83 2.16 20.47
CA ASN A 32 -4.62 2.95 20.67
C ASN A 32 -3.57 2.54 19.63
N LEU A 33 -3.16 3.49 18.79
CA LEU A 33 -2.25 3.30 17.68
C LEU A 33 -1.05 4.28 17.77
N GLU A 34 -0.67 4.72 18.99
CA GLU A 34 0.51 5.55 19.20
C GLU A 34 1.79 4.86 18.69
N ASN A 35 1.86 3.54 18.86
CA ASN A 35 2.84 2.68 18.20
C ASN A 35 2.10 1.49 17.61
N VAL A 36 1.74 1.59 16.34
CA VAL A 36 0.93 0.58 15.66
C VAL A 36 1.58 -0.81 15.66
N LEU A 37 2.92 -0.88 15.57
CA LEU A 37 3.65 -2.15 15.50
C LEU A 37 3.57 -2.94 16.82
N GLU A 38 3.31 -2.30 17.94
CA GLU A 38 3.13 -2.96 19.23
C GLU A 38 1.71 -3.51 19.44
N ASN A 39 0.75 -3.03 18.65
CA ASN A 39 -0.63 -3.51 18.70
C ASN A 39 -0.78 -4.82 17.93
N LYS A 40 -0.62 -5.94 18.64
CA LYS A 40 -0.65 -7.28 18.03
C LYS A 40 -1.97 -7.61 17.32
N GLU A 41 -3.10 -7.18 17.87
CA GLU A 41 -4.41 -7.42 17.25
C GLU A 41 -4.52 -6.69 15.91
N PHE A 42 -4.15 -5.40 15.91
CA PHE A 42 -4.12 -4.60 14.69
C PHE A 42 -3.20 -5.22 13.64
N MET A 43 -1.95 -5.54 14.02
CA MET A 43 -0.95 -6.06 13.09
C MET A 43 -1.33 -7.40 12.49
N THR A 44 -1.83 -8.33 13.31
CA THR A 44 -2.32 -9.63 12.81
C THR A 44 -3.45 -9.42 11.80
N LYS A 45 -4.39 -8.54 12.11
CA LYS A 45 -5.51 -8.25 11.23
C LYS A 45 -5.09 -7.53 9.96
N PHE A 46 -4.11 -6.63 10.08
CA PHE A 46 -3.57 -5.90 8.95
C PHE A 46 -2.90 -6.85 7.95
N ASP A 47 -1.99 -7.71 8.40
CA ASP A 47 -1.28 -8.67 7.55
C ASP A 47 -2.26 -9.61 6.83
N GLU A 48 -3.24 -10.17 7.57
CA GLU A 48 -4.26 -11.00 6.96
C GLU A 48 -5.09 -10.27 5.90
N MET A 49 -5.56 -9.07 6.22
CA MET A 49 -6.47 -8.33 5.34
C MET A 49 -5.74 -7.69 4.16
N PHE A 50 -4.46 -7.42 4.28
CA PHE A 50 -3.64 -6.91 3.17
C PHE A 50 -3.67 -7.90 2.00
N GLU A 51 -3.31 -9.15 2.25
CA GLU A 51 -3.34 -10.20 1.23
C GLU A 51 -4.77 -10.55 0.78
N LYS A 52 -5.69 -10.80 1.73
CA LYS A 52 -7.08 -11.18 1.39
C LYS A 52 -7.77 -10.15 0.51
N SER A 53 -7.53 -8.87 0.75
CA SER A 53 -8.12 -7.80 -0.05
C SER A 53 -7.55 -7.75 -1.45
N LEU A 54 -6.25 -7.95 -1.62
CA LEU A 54 -5.62 -8.06 -2.93
C LEU A 54 -6.21 -9.22 -3.73
N LEU A 55 -6.29 -10.40 -3.13
CA LEU A 55 -6.87 -11.58 -3.78
C LEU A 55 -8.35 -11.39 -4.11
N LYS A 56 -9.10 -10.64 -3.28
CA LYS A 56 -10.49 -10.29 -3.57
C LYS A 56 -10.60 -9.39 -4.80
N ILE A 57 -9.75 -8.36 -4.91
CA ILE A 57 -9.68 -7.48 -6.08
C ILE A 57 -9.39 -8.30 -7.34
N VAL A 58 -8.38 -9.16 -7.28
CA VAL A 58 -7.99 -10.03 -8.39
C VAL A 58 -9.14 -10.95 -8.81
N LYS A 59 -9.81 -11.60 -7.84
CA LYS A 59 -10.94 -12.48 -8.13
C LYS A 59 -12.12 -11.72 -8.75
N GLN A 60 -12.46 -10.55 -8.23
CA GLN A 60 -13.62 -9.79 -8.66
C GLN A 60 -13.44 -9.16 -10.04
N ASN A 61 -12.25 -8.63 -10.34
CA ASN A 61 -12.03 -7.88 -11.57
C ASN A 61 -11.44 -8.73 -12.70
N TYR A 62 -10.74 -9.80 -12.37
CA TYR A 62 -10.03 -10.64 -13.36
C TYR A 62 -10.56 -12.07 -13.42
N GLY A 63 -11.43 -12.47 -12.51
CA GLY A 63 -12.00 -13.83 -12.43
C GLY A 63 -11.00 -14.89 -11.95
N ILE A 64 -9.80 -14.50 -11.52
CA ILE A 64 -8.72 -15.40 -11.10
C ILE A 64 -8.98 -15.88 -9.69
N LYS A 65 -9.25 -17.18 -9.51
CA LYS A 65 -9.51 -17.78 -8.20
C LYS A 65 -8.24 -18.15 -7.45
N ASN A 66 -7.17 -18.49 -8.16
CA ASN A 66 -5.87 -18.86 -7.59
C ASN A 66 -4.75 -18.10 -8.30
N LEU A 67 -4.24 -17.05 -7.68
CA LEU A 67 -3.20 -16.21 -8.23
C LEU A 67 -1.86 -16.96 -8.40
N ALA A 68 -1.55 -17.91 -7.52
CA ALA A 68 -0.29 -18.66 -7.58
C ALA A 68 -0.18 -19.55 -8.83
N LEU A 69 -1.30 -19.89 -9.45
CA LEU A 69 -1.37 -20.72 -10.67
C LEU A 69 -1.64 -19.90 -11.92
N SER A 70 -1.78 -18.60 -11.83
CA SER A 70 -2.13 -17.73 -12.95
C SER A 70 -0.90 -17.04 -13.51
N SER A 71 -0.65 -17.23 -14.81
CA SER A 71 0.37 -16.49 -15.57
C SER A 71 -0.19 -15.32 -16.38
N ASP A 72 -1.50 -15.10 -16.35
CA ASP A 72 -2.19 -14.15 -17.21
C ASP A 72 -2.30 -12.73 -16.62
N LEU A 73 -2.00 -12.57 -15.33
CA LEU A 73 -2.05 -11.29 -14.62
C LEU A 73 -0.71 -10.99 -13.96
N GLN A 74 -0.19 -9.80 -14.20
CA GLN A 74 0.93 -9.24 -13.44
C GLN A 74 0.41 -8.11 -12.53
N ILE A 75 0.80 -8.13 -11.26
CA ILE A 75 0.44 -7.13 -10.26
C ILE A 75 1.69 -6.33 -9.94
N ILE A 76 1.64 -5.03 -10.13
CA ILE A 76 2.78 -4.15 -9.90
C ILE A 76 2.42 -3.13 -8.84
N PHE A 77 3.10 -3.19 -7.71
CA PHE A 77 3.02 -2.18 -6.67
C PHE A 77 4.01 -1.05 -6.98
N ALA A 78 3.49 0.10 -7.38
CA ALA A 78 4.26 1.32 -7.54
C ALA A 78 4.51 1.96 -6.18
N LYS A 79 5.78 2.23 -5.87
CA LYS A 79 6.21 2.77 -4.58
C LYS A 79 6.68 4.21 -4.73
N ASP A 80 6.27 5.05 -3.79
CA ASP A 80 6.77 6.42 -3.68
C ASP A 80 8.24 6.46 -3.29
N CYS A 81 8.99 7.40 -3.83
CA CYS A 81 10.28 7.78 -3.27
C CYS A 81 10.10 8.48 -1.91
N SER A 82 11.20 8.66 -1.19
CA SER A 82 11.15 9.44 0.05
C SER A 82 10.68 10.86 -0.26
N ARG A 83 9.84 11.41 0.63
CA ARG A 83 9.24 12.75 0.45
C ARG A 83 10.29 13.84 0.21
N ALA A 84 11.46 13.72 0.85
CA ALA A 84 12.55 14.67 0.70
C ALA A 84 13.17 14.66 -0.71
N ASN A 85 12.99 13.58 -1.46
CA ASN A 85 13.62 13.37 -2.76
C ASN A 85 12.68 13.59 -3.95
N ILE A 86 11.41 13.92 -3.72
CA ILE A 86 10.44 14.09 -4.82
C ILE A 86 10.89 15.20 -5.76
N TRP A 87 11.03 14.89 -7.06
CA TRP A 87 11.51 15.84 -8.07
C TRP A 87 10.67 17.11 -8.16
N ARG A 88 9.38 17.04 -7.84
CA ARG A 88 8.47 18.21 -7.84
C ARG A 88 8.84 19.27 -6.82
N GLN A 89 9.58 18.93 -5.76
CA GLN A 89 10.04 19.91 -4.76
C GLN A 89 11.10 20.85 -5.30
N ASP A 90 11.86 20.44 -6.31
CA ASP A 90 12.85 21.32 -6.96
C ASP A 90 12.16 22.47 -7.70
N HIS A 91 10.95 22.25 -8.19
CA HIS A 91 10.17 23.23 -8.95
C HIS A 91 9.15 23.98 -8.08
N PHE A 92 8.72 23.37 -6.97
CA PHE A 92 7.70 23.94 -6.09
C PHE A 92 7.95 23.56 -4.62
N GLN A 93 8.60 24.43 -3.87
CA GLN A 93 8.97 24.20 -2.46
C GLN A 93 7.78 23.92 -1.53
N GLY A 94 6.57 24.40 -1.87
CA GLY A 94 5.34 24.16 -1.15
C GLY A 94 4.62 22.84 -1.49
N TYR A 95 5.22 21.97 -2.32
CA TYR A 95 4.57 20.75 -2.77
C TYR A 95 4.13 19.86 -1.61
N LYS A 96 2.84 19.61 -1.52
CA LYS A 96 2.21 18.78 -0.45
C LYS A 96 2.46 19.26 1.00
N ALA A 97 2.87 20.52 1.22
CA ALA A 97 3.14 21.06 2.56
C ALA A 97 1.92 20.97 3.50
N CYS A 98 0.71 21.17 2.97
CA CYS A 98 -0.53 21.09 3.76
C CYS A 98 -0.84 19.68 4.31
N ARG A 99 -0.24 18.61 3.77
CA ARG A 99 -0.49 17.23 4.25
C ARG A 99 0.05 16.98 5.66
N ASP A 100 1.03 17.75 6.13
CA ASP A 100 1.59 17.59 7.48
C ASP A 100 0.62 17.99 8.57
N HIS A 101 -0.26 18.95 8.27
CA HIS A 101 -1.33 19.36 9.21
C HIS A 101 -2.45 18.31 9.32
N VAL A 102 -2.71 17.58 8.24
CA VAL A 102 -3.77 16.55 8.22
C VAL A 102 -3.31 15.28 8.94
N LYS A 103 -2.06 14.85 8.74
CA LYS A 103 -1.51 13.64 9.39
C LYS A 103 -1.59 13.67 10.92
N LYS A 104 -1.45 14.85 11.54
CA LYS A 104 -1.56 15.01 12.99
C LYS A 104 -2.99 14.81 13.53
N LYS A 105 -4.02 14.98 12.71
CA LYS A 105 -5.42 14.81 13.13
C LYS A 105 -5.91 13.35 13.03
N ASP A 106 -5.33 12.56 12.13
CA ASP A 106 -5.88 11.26 11.79
C ASP A 106 -5.22 10.08 12.54
N HIS A 107 -4.32 10.37 13.49
CA HIS A 107 -3.59 9.34 14.28
C HIS A 107 -2.99 8.22 13.41
N PHE A 108 -2.51 8.57 12.22
CA PHE A 108 -1.86 7.61 11.33
C PHE A 108 -0.39 7.44 11.73
N ASP A 109 -0.01 6.20 12.06
CA ASP A 109 1.38 5.85 12.34
C ASP A 109 2.10 5.40 11.07
N GLY A 110 3.12 6.16 10.66
CA GLY A 110 3.91 5.89 9.46
C GLY A 110 4.78 4.62 9.53
N LEU A 111 4.99 4.05 10.72
CA LEU A 111 5.75 2.80 10.89
C LEU A 111 5.11 1.62 10.14
N ILE A 112 3.82 1.69 9.84
CA ILE A 112 3.14 0.69 9.03
C ILE A 112 3.74 0.55 7.63
N PHE A 113 4.24 1.63 7.03
CA PHE A 113 4.92 1.57 5.73
C PHE A 113 6.20 0.77 5.80
N GLU A 114 7.01 0.98 6.85
CA GLU A 114 8.25 0.21 7.05
C GLU A 114 7.95 -1.27 7.18
N HIS A 115 6.93 -1.64 7.95
CA HIS A 115 6.46 -3.02 8.06
C HIS A 115 6.06 -3.61 6.71
N VAL A 116 5.30 -2.87 5.90
CA VAL A 116 4.88 -3.34 4.58
C VAL A 116 6.08 -3.53 3.65
N TYR A 117 6.99 -2.56 3.59
CA TYR A 117 8.13 -2.59 2.68
C TYR A 117 9.17 -3.66 3.07
N SER A 118 9.41 -3.85 4.38
CA SER A 118 10.43 -4.80 4.84
C SER A 118 9.91 -6.23 5.00
N ARG A 119 8.61 -6.44 5.16
CA ARG A 119 8.05 -7.76 5.51
C ARG A 119 6.91 -8.21 4.61
N VAL A 120 5.82 -7.45 4.54
CA VAL A 120 4.58 -7.91 3.87
C VAL A 120 4.80 -8.07 2.37
N LEU A 121 5.31 -7.04 1.70
CA LEU A 121 5.51 -7.05 0.26
C LEU A 121 6.54 -8.11 -0.18
N PRO A 122 7.72 -8.25 0.45
CA PRO A 122 8.66 -9.32 0.12
C PRO A 122 8.06 -10.73 0.29
N GLN A 123 7.23 -10.96 1.31
CA GLN A 123 6.55 -12.23 1.50
C GLN A 123 5.54 -12.52 0.38
N LEU A 124 4.77 -11.51 -0.04
CA LEU A 124 3.84 -11.65 -1.16
C LEU A 124 4.56 -11.93 -2.48
N MET A 125 5.65 -11.24 -2.77
CA MET A 125 6.47 -11.44 -3.97
C MET A 125 7.10 -12.85 -3.99
N LYS A 126 7.50 -13.36 -2.83
CA LYS A 126 8.00 -14.74 -2.71
C LYS A 126 6.89 -15.78 -2.92
N LYS A 127 5.66 -15.48 -2.50
CA LYS A 127 4.51 -16.38 -2.58
C LYS A 127 3.86 -16.38 -3.98
N TYR A 128 3.87 -15.25 -4.68
CA TYR A 128 3.22 -15.05 -5.96
C TYR A 128 4.19 -14.47 -6.99
N TYR A 129 4.60 -15.26 -7.98
CA TYR A 129 5.52 -14.83 -9.05
C TYR A 129 4.99 -13.68 -9.91
N SER A 130 3.68 -13.45 -9.88
CA SER A 130 3.01 -12.37 -10.60
C SER A 130 2.97 -11.06 -9.83
N ILE A 131 3.55 -10.97 -8.64
CA ILE A 131 3.61 -9.75 -7.84
C ILE A 131 5.01 -9.14 -7.92
N HIS A 132 5.07 -7.87 -8.28
CA HIS A 132 6.30 -7.10 -8.43
C HIS A 132 6.21 -5.77 -7.70
N GLU A 133 7.36 -5.25 -7.30
CA GLU A 133 7.53 -3.86 -6.86
C GLU A 133 8.15 -3.06 -8.01
N PHE A 134 7.68 -1.83 -8.21
CA PHE A 134 8.26 -0.88 -9.13
C PHE A 134 8.56 0.44 -8.41
N TYR A 135 9.80 0.87 -8.51
CA TYR A 135 10.31 2.07 -7.86
C TYR A 135 11.25 2.82 -8.79
N VAL A 136 11.08 4.12 -8.84
CA VAL A 136 12.00 5.02 -9.55
C VAL A 136 12.46 6.10 -8.55
N ASP A 137 13.76 6.32 -8.48
CA ASP A 137 14.28 7.37 -7.59
C ASP A 137 13.69 8.74 -7.98
N ARG A 138 13.38 9.52 -6.97
CA ARG A 138 12.75 10.85 -7.07
C ARG A 138 11.32 10.89 -7.62
N ALA A 139 10.76 9.76 -8.05
CA ALA A 139 9.39 9.67 -8.56
C ALA A 139 8.39 9.29 -7.46
N GLU A 140 7.16 9.74 -7.63
CA GLU A 140 6.03 9.27 -6.84
C GLU A 140 5.38 8.05 -7.51
N ALA A 141 4.54 7.31 -6.78
CA ALA A 141 3.84 6.15 -7.31
C ALA A 141 3.01 6.47 -8.57
N ASP A 142 2.39 7.65 -8.60
CA ASP A 142 1.63 8.14 -9.77
C ASP A 142 2.50 8.29 -11.01
N ASP A 143 3.75 8.80 -10.84
CA ASP A 143 4.71 8.91 -11.95
C ASP A 143 5.12 7.53 -12.45
N CYS A 144 5.38 6.62 -11.52
CA CYS A 144 5.73 5.24 -11.83
C CYS A 144 4.61 4.54 -12.61
N ILE A 145 3.34 4.73 -12.21
CA ILE A 145 2.18 4.17 -12.89
C ILE A 145 2.03 4.77 -14.28
N ALA A 146 2.20 6.08 -14.45
CA ALA A 146 2.12 6.74 -15.75
C ALA A 146 3.14 6.15 -16.74
N VAL A 147 4.40 6.03 -16.32
CA VAL A 147 5.46 5.43 -17.16
C VAL A 147 5.15 3.97 -17.50
N LEU A 148 4.65 3.19 -16.54
CA LEU A 148 4.30 1.78 -16.79
C LEU A 148 3.18 1.65 -17.82
N ILE A 149 2.17 2.52 -17.80
CA ILE A 149 1.06 2.49 -18.77
C ILE A 149 1.58 2.72 -20.20
N ASP A 150 2.58 3.57 -20.37
CA ASP A 150 3.17 3.85 -21.67
C ASP A 150 4.10 2.71 -22.18
N CYS A 151 4.54 1.81 -21.29
CA CYS A 151 5.49 0.73 -21.59
C CYS A 151 4.84 -0.64 -21.79
N ILE A 152 3.59 -0.84 -21.37
CA ILE A 152 2.87 -2.12 -21.40
C ILE A 152 1.68 -2.09 -22.34
#